data_4663dafbc8b09267b5ccc5443c5be5de
#
_entry.id   4663dafbc8b09267b5ccc5443c5be5de
#
_cell.length_a   1.000
_cell.length_b   1.000
_cell.length_c   1.000
_cell.angle_alpha   90.00
_cell.angle_beta   90.00
_cell.angle_gamma   90.00
#
_symmetry.space_group_name_H-M   'P 1'
#
loop_
_entity.id
_entity.type
_entity.pdbx_description
1 polymer ?
#
loop_
_entity_poly.entity_id
_entity_poly.type
_entity_poly.pdbx_seq_one_letter_code
_entity_poly.pdbx_strand_id
1 'polypeptide(L)'
;MRLRGAVLSAACAGMIFCLWFVFVLSRRGQVVEAAALEGSKIGAHYVAGHARTLLSVVSMPAAGVLVAIILIIGLLRRSHRRAAWAVVAVVGANLSTQALKYWILWRPDYDITARMDNANTLPSGHTTMATSAAVALILLSGRRWRALSAWAGALFAIAMGYSTLACQWHRPSDVIAALLVPVAWGALAVAGGAWDSASYGGAPPAAEEDGAERDEDHPDADEAEGPEGPKRPESPEGAGGDSTASTEEADRALHRAPTTSPAILSLRTQRIGNALLTLLGAGSMLVATVLGIWVWTRADELVARRVLFASYATGAAAVVGVGCLAMAALVSLTDWGAARHERLP
;
A
#
# COMPACT_ATOMS: atom_id res chain seq x y z
N MET A 1 -14.52 -0.10 -6.42
CA MET A 1 -13.17 0.30 -6.01
C MET A 1 -13.18 1.75 -5.50
N ARG A 2 -13.68 2.70 -6.28
CA ARG A 2 -13.74 4.13 -5.93
C ARG A 2 -14.42 4.39 -4.57
N LEU A 3 -15.62 3.83 -4.34
CA LEU A 3 -16.33 4.00 -3.07
C LEU A 3 -15.54 3.51 -1.86
N ARG A 4 -14.87 2.35 -1.96
CA ARG A 4 -14.03 1.83 -0.87
C ARG A 4 -12.82 2.73 -0.60
N GLY A 5 -12.23 3.31 -1.66
CA GLY A 5 -11.17 4.30 -1.52
C GLY A 5 -11.66 5.56 -0.81
N ALA A 6 -12.81 6.09 -1.20
CA ALA A 6 -13.43 7.23 -0.55
C ALA A 6 -13.77 6.96 0.93
N VAL A 7 -14.31 5.78 1.24
CA VAL A 7 -14.63 5.36 2.61
C VAL A 7 -13.35 5.26 3.46
N LEU A 8 -12.28 4.63 2.94
CA LEU A 8 -11.01 4.53 3.67
C LEU A 8 -10.40 5.91 3.91
N SER A 9 -10.43 6.79 2.89
CA SER A 9 -9.93 8.16 3.03
C SER A 9 -10.71 8.94 4.09
N ALA A 10 -12.03 8.87 4.06
CA ALA A 10 -12.90 9.51 5.06
C ALA A 10 -12.69 8.94 6.47
N ALA A 11 -12.52 7.62 6.60
CA ALA A 11 -12.22 6.98 7.87
C ALA A 11 -10.88 7.43 8.45
N CYS A 12 -9.83 7.53 7.62
CA CYS A 12 -8.54 8.08 8.05
C CYS A 12 -8.66 9.53 8.49
N ALA A 13 -9.37 10.37 7.73
CA ALA A 13 -9.60 11.76 8.10
C ALA A 13 -10.39 11.88 9.41
N GLY A 14 -11.48 11.12 9.57
CA GLY A 14 -12.26 11.09 10.81
C GLY A 14 -11.43 10.64 12.01
N MET A 15 -10.56 9.65 11.84
CA MET A 15 -9.66 9.21 12.91
C MET A 15 -8.63 10.28 13.30
N ILE A 16 -8.09 11.06 12.36
CA ILE A 16 -7.19 12.19 12.65
C ILE A 16 -7.90 13.22 13.52
N PHE A 17 -9.13 13.59 13.18
CA PHE A 17 -9.92 14.52 14.00
C PHE A 17 -10.31 13.93 15.35
N CYS A 18 -10.59 12.63 15.43
CA CYS A 18 -10.83 11.94 16.70
C CYS A 18 -9.59 11.97 17.60
N LEU A 19 -8.41 11.70 17.05
CA LEU A 19 -7.14 11.80 17.79
C LEU A 19 -6.91 13.22 18.32
N TRP A 20 -7.14 14.22 17.48
CA TRP A 20 -7.03 15.61 17.90
C TRP A 20 -8.02 15.94 19.04
N PHE A 21 -9.29 15.55 18.88
CA PHE A 21 -10.32 15.79 19.89
C PHE A 21 -9.99 15.11 21.23
N VAL A 22 -9.59 13.84 21.20
CA VAL A 22 -9.35 13.04 22.41
C VAL A 22 -8.02 13.42 23.08
N PHE A 23 -6.93 13.55 22.31
CA PHE A 23 -5.59 13.65 22.87
C PHE A 23 -5.04 15.08 22.90
N VAL A 24 -5.51 15.97 22.02
CA VAL A 24 -4.99 17.35 21.96
C VAL A 24 -5.92 18.33 22.65
N LEU A 25 -7.26 18.21 22.43
CA LEU A 25 -8.22 19.14 23.03
C LEU A 25 -8.59 18.78 24.47
N SER A 26 -8.51 17.52 24.89
CA SER A 26 -8.86 17.15 26.25
C SER A 26 -7.67 17.24 27.20
N ARG A 27 -7.90 17.76 28.41
CA ARG A 27 -6.87 17.79 29.46
C ARG A 27 -6.35 16.39 29.79
N ARG A 28 -7.26 15.39 29.91
CA ARG A 28 -6.89 14.00 30.22
C ARG A 28 -6.03 13.38 29.13
N GLY A 29 -6.38 13.60 27.86
CA GLY A 29 -5.59 13.12 26.72
C GLY A 29 -4.19 13.73 26.72
N GLN A 30 -4.05 15.03 26.98
CA GLN A 30 -2.75 15.68 27.08
C GLN A 30 -1.89 15.12 28.22
N VAL A 31 -2.52 14.81 29.37
CA VAL A 31 -1.82 14.18 30.51
C VAL A 31 -1.30 12.79 30.15
N VAL A 32 -2.11 11.95 29.48
CA VAL A 32 -1.69 10.61 29.03
C VAL A 32 -0.54 10.70 28.00
N GLU A 33 -0.59 11.65 27.09
CA GLU A 33 0.48 11.87 26.11
C GLU A 33 1.77 12.40 26.74
N ALA A 34 1.65 13.28 27.72
CA ALA A 34 2.81 13.73 28.51
C ALA A 34 3.46 12.58 29.26
N ALA A 35 2.65 11.68 29.82
CA ALA A 35 3.13 10.45 30.45
C ALA A 35 3.83 9.50 29.46
N ALA A 36 3.31 9.38 28.23
CA ALA A 36 3.97 8.58 27.21
C ALA A 36 5.35 9.16 26.81
N LEU A 37 5.45 10.48 26.68
CA LEU A 37 6.74 11.14 26.45
C LEU A 37 7.71 10.94 27.62
N GLU A 38 7.25 11.08 28.85
CA GLU A 38 8.10 10.86 30.01
C GLU A 38 8.51 9.37 30.13
N GLY A 39 7.58 8.46 29.86
CA GLY A 39 7.82 7.02 29.81
C GLY A 39 8.86 6.60 28.78
N SER A 40 8.98 7.34 27.67
CA SER A 40 9.99 7.06 26.65
C SER A 40 11.42 7.19 27.18
N LYS A 41 11.66 8.00 28.21
CA LYS A 41 12.98 8.14 28.88
C LYS A 41 13.43 6.84 29.54
N ILE A 42 12.48 6.02 30.01
CA ILE A 42 12.80 4.79 30.75
C ILE A 42 13.54 3.78 29.86
N GLY A 43 13.18 3.72 28.56
CA GLY A 43 13.84 2.87 27.56
C GLY A 43 14.87 3.60 26.67
N ALA A 44 14.96 4.91 26.76
CA ALA A 44 15.77 5.74 25.88
C ALA A 44 17.26 5.38 25.91
N HIS A 45 17.77 4.94 27.04
CA HIS A 45 19.19 4.56 27.20
C HIS A 45 19.63 3.48 26.19
N TYR A 46 18.74 2.55 25.86
CA TYR A 46 19.03 1.44 24.93
C TYR A 46 18.74 1.77 23.45
N VAL A 47 17.82 2.67 23.18
CA VAL A 47 17.25 2.86 21.84
C VAL A 47 17.55 4.23 21.25
N ALA A 48 17.73 5.27 22.08
CA ALA A 48 17.86 6.66 21.62
C ALA A 48 19.08 6.88 20.70
N GLY A 49 20.18 6.14 20.90
CA GLY A 49 21.36 6.22 20.03
C GLY A 49 21.00 5.80 18.59
N HIS A 50 20.41 4.62 18.43
CA HIS A 50 19.97 4.09 17.13
C HIS A 50 18.86 4.94 16.51
N ALA A 51 17.91 5.41 17.32
CA ALA A 51 16.84 6.29 16.88
C ALA A 51 17.37 7.63 16.34
N ARG A 52 18.34 8.24 17.03
CA ARG A 52 19.00 9.48 16.54
C ARG A 52 19.77 9.24 15.25
N THR A 53 20.51 8.12 15.15
CA THR A 53 21.21 7.75 13.93
C THR A 53 20.21 7.56 12.77
N LEU A 54 19.09 6.88 12.98
CA LEU A 54 18.05 6.74 11.96
C LEU A 54 17.50 8.09 11.54
N LEU A 55 17.18 8.97 12.49
CA LEU A 55 16.68 10.32 12.21
C LEU A 55 17.72 11.22 11.52
N SER A 56 19.02 11.06 11.80
CA SER A 56 20.07 11.83 11.14
C SER A 56 20.33 11.35 9.72
N VAL A 57 20.29 10.03 9.49
CA VAL A 57 20.44 9.42 8.14
C VAL A 57 19.20 9.71 7.30
N VAL A 58 18.00 9.60 7.89
CA VAL A 58 16.73 9.89 7.23
C VAL A 58 16.30 11.32 7.59
N SER A 59 17.18 12.27 7.37
CA SER A 59 16.84 13.69 7.49
C SER A 59 15.69 14.07 6.53
N MET A 60 14.98 15.16 6.80
CA MET A 60 13.90 15.62 5.90
C MET A 60 14.36 15.75 4.43
N PRO A 61 15.56 16.29 4.13
CA PRO A 61 16.09 16.28 2.77
C PRO A 61 16.29 14.87 2.19
N ALA A 62 16.86 13.94 2.95
CA ALA A 62 17.08 12.57 2.48
C ALA A 62 15.76 11.83 2.20
N ALA A 63 14.75 12.01 3.06
CA ALA A 63 13.41 11.49 2.81
C ALA A 63 12.77 12.10 1.56
N GLY A 64 12.95 13.41 1.34
CA GLY A 64 12.52 14.10 0.13
C GLY A 64 13.19 13.55 -1.13
N VAL A 65 14.49 13.31 -1.09
CA VAL A 65 15.24 12.67 -2.18
C VAL A 65 14.72 11.26 -2.46
N LEU A 66 14.47 10.46 -1.43
CA LEU A 66 13.89 9.12 -1.59
C LEU A 66 12.52 9.17 -2.28
N VAL A 67 11.65 10.09 -1.85
CA VAL A 67 10.35 10.32 -2.50
C VAL A 67 10.54 10.72 -3.96
N ALA A 68 11.44 11.66 -4.24
CA ALA A 68 11.73 12.10 -5.61
C ALA A 68 12.21 10.93 -6.50
N ILE A 69 13.10 10.08 -6.00
CA ILE A 69 13.57 8.90 -6.71
C ILE A 69 12.41 7.95 -7.01
N ILE A 70 11.55 7.65 -6.02
CA ILE A 70 10.38 6.77 -6.19
C ILE A 70 9.45 7.34 -7.26
N LEU A 71 9.20 8.65 -7.23
CA LEU A 71 8.33 9.32 -8.20
C LEU A 71 8.94 9.36 -9.61
N ILE A 72 10.24 9.63 -9.74
CA ILE A 72 10.94 9.60 -11.02
C ILE A 72 10.87 8.20 -11.63
N ILE A 73 11.18 7.15 -10.85
CA ILE A 73 11.06 5.76 -11.31
C ILE A 73 9.60 5.47 -11.76
N GLY A 74 8.62 5.98 -11.03
CA GLY A 74 7.20 5.87 -11.38
C GLY A 74 6.87 6.55 -12.71
N LEU A 75 7.39 7.74 -12.94
CA LEU A 75 7.19 8.51 -14.19
C LEU A 75 7.86 7.85 -15.40
N LEU A 76 9.03 7.24 -15.21
CA LEU A 76 9.73 6.50 -16.26
C LEU A 76 9.02 5.17 -16.60
N ARG A 77 8.12 4.68 -15.76
CA ARG A 77 7.32 3.49 -16.04
C ARG A 77 6.09 3.82 -16.87
N ARG A 78 5.61 2.85 -17.63
CA ARG A 78 4.52 2.98 -18.62
C ARG A 78 3.17 3.51 -18.10
N SER A 79 2.98 3.67 -16.77
CA SER A 79 1.72 4.09 -16.17
C SER A 79 1.79 5.51 -15.59
N HIS A 80 1.78 6.51 -16.49
CA HIS A 80 1.82 7.94 -16.11
C HIS A 80 0.67 8.34 -15.16
N ARG A 81 -0.52 7.73 -15.30
CA ARG A 81 -1.66 8.02 -14.43
C ARG A 81 -1.40 7.65 -12.96
N ARG A 82 -0.83 6.46 -12.70
CA ARG A 82 -0.48 6.06 -11.32
C ARG A 82 0.63 6.93 -10.76
N ALA A 83 1.59 7.30 -11.59
CA ALA A 83 2.66 8.21 -11.19
C ALA A 83 2.10 9.59 -10.83
N ALA A 84 1.22 10.17 -11.64
CA ALA A 84 0.55 11.43 -11.34
C ALA A 84 -0.22 11.37 -10.00
N TRP A 85 -1.01 10.32 -9.78
CA TRP A 85 -1.72 10.15 -8.52
C TRP A 85 -0.79 9.91 -7.32
N ALA A 86 0.36 9.25 -7.51
CA ALA A 86 1.36 9.11 -6.45
C ALA A 86 1.98 10.47 -6.09
N VAL A 87 2.27 11.31 -7.09
CA VAL A 87 2.73 12.70 -6.86
C VAL A 87 1.67 13.49 -6.08
N VAL A 88 0.41 13.45 -6.54
CA VAL A 88 -0.71 14.14 -5.85
C VAL A 88 -0.85 13.65 -4.41
N ALA A 89 -0.74 12.33 -4.16
CA ALA A 89 -0.84 11.79 -2.82
C ALA A 89 0.31 12.26 -1.92
N VAL A 90 1.55 12.28 -2.41
CA VAL A 90 2.71 12.74 -1.64
C VAL A 90 2.63 14.23 -1.34
N VAL A 91 2.38 15.04 -2.36
CA VAL A 91 2.31 16.50 -2.21
C VAL A 91 1.12 16.88 -1.34
N GLY A 92 -0.06 16.31 -1.63
CA GLY A 92 -1.27 16.54 -0.86
C GLY A 92 -1.13 16.17 0.61
N ALA A 93 -0.52 15.01 0.92
CA ALA A 93 -0.27 14.59 2.29
C ALA A 93 0.63 15.56 3.05
N ASN A 94 1.73 16.00 2.43
CA ASN A 94 2.66 16.91 3.08
C ASN A 94 2.06 18.31 3.25
N LEU A 95 1.36 18.84 2.25
CA LEU A 95 0.65 20.11 2.36
C LEU A 95 -0.47 20.04 3.41
N SER A 96 -1.26 18.95 3.43
CA SER A 96 -2.28 18.75 4.46
C SER A 96 -1.68 18.69 5.86
N THR A 97 -0.53 18.05 6.04
CA THR A 97 0.18 18.03 7.33
C THR A 97 0.56 19.43 7.79
N GLN A 98 1.07 20.27 6.89
CA GLN A 98 1.39 21.66 7.25
C GLN A 98 0.11 22.46 7.56
N ALA A 99 -0.94 22.29 6.74
CA ALA A 99 -2.21 22.98 6.97
C ALA A 99 -2.85 22.59 8.30
N LEU A 100 -2.91 21.29 8.60
CA LEU A 100 -3.43 20.79 9.88
C LEU A 100 -2.61 21.33 11.05
N LYS A 101 -1.28 21.31 10.95
CA LYS A 101 -0.39 21.67 12.04
C LYS A 101 -0.42 23.16 12.38
N TYR A 102 -0.46 24.03 11.39
CA TYR A 102 -0.27 25.46 11.60
C TYR A 102 -1.54 26.30 11.49
N TRP A 103 -2.59 25.81 10.80
CA TRP A 103 -3.75 26.64 10.50
C TRP A 103 -5.09 26.06 10.95
N ILE A 104 -5.22 24.72 11.05
CA ILE A 104 -6.53 24.09 11.30
C ILE A 104 -6.64 23.61 12.74
N LEU A 105 -5.62 22.92 13.24
CA LEU A 105 -5.64 22.28 14.54
C LEU A 105 -4.92 23.16 15.56
N TRP A 106 -5.59 23.45 16.67
CA TRP A 106 -4.99 24.16 17.79
C TRP A 106 -4.86 23.26 19.01
N ARG A 107 -4.02 23.64 19.95
CA ARG A 107 -3.81 22.96 21.21
C ARG A 107 -4.05 23.95 22.36
N PRO A 108 -5.04 23.70 23.25
CA PRO A 108 -5.20 24.48 24.45
C PRO A 108 -4.04 24.22 25.43
N ASP A 109 -3.64 25.24 26.14
CA ASP A 109 -2.65 25.14 27.22
C ASP A 109 -3.34 24.78 28.52
N TYR A 110 -2.95 23.66 29.11
CA TYR A 110 -3.45 23.15 30.38
C TYR A 110 -2.34 23.10 31.46
N ASP A 111 -1.18 23.74 31.24
CA ASP A 111 0.00 23.74 32.14
C ASP A 111 0.46 22.31 32.55
N ILE A 112 0.32 21.32 31.66
CA ILE A 112 0.65 19.94 31.96
C ILE A 112 2.16 19.68 31.82
N THR A 113 2.81 20.36 30.89
CA THR A 113 4.26 20.20 30.66
C THR A 113 4.85 21.48 30.08
N ALA A 114 5.96 21.92 30.63
CA ALA A 114 6.78 23.01 30.09
C ALA A 114 7.56 22.57 28.83
N ARG A 115 7.55 21.31 28.52
CA ARG A 115 8.26 20.76 27.36
C ARG A 115 7.45 20.97 26.08
N MET A 116 8.11 21.41 25.03
CA MET A 116 7.53 21.66 23.70
C MET A 116 6.66 22.94 23.61
N ASP A 117 6.86 23.89 24.49
CA ASP A 117 6.21 25.22 24.48
C ASP A 117 4.69 25.19 24.26
N ASN A 118 4.02 24.12 24.69
CA ASN A 118 2.60 23.80 24.43
C ASN A 118 2.16 23.89 22.97
N ALA A 119 3.11 23.92 22.02
CA ALA A 119 2.82 24.02 20.60
C ALA A 119 2.06 22.78 20.10
N ASN A 120 1.18 22.99 19.11
CA ASN A 120 0.58 21.90 18.37
C ASN A 120 1.65 21.23 17.49
N THR A 121 1.93 19.96 17.74
CA THR A 121 2.91 19.15 16.99
C THR A 121 2.25 18.11 16.06
N LEU A 122 0.93 18.01 16.08
CA LEU A 122 0.11 17.11 15.28
C LEU A 122 -0.17 17.68 13.88
N PRO A 123 0.09 16.93 12.80
CA PRO A 123 0.80 15.64 12.69
C PRO A 123 2.33 15.78 12.58
N SER A 124 3.06 14.65 12.77
CA SER A 124 4.52 14.59 12.65
C SER A 124 4.98 14.70 11.18
N GLY A 125 5.80 15.71 10.85
CA GLY A 125 6.30 15.90 9.47
C GLY A 125 7.23 14.79 9.00
N HIS A 126 8.17 14.32 9.84
CA HIS A 126 9.09 13.23 9.51
C HIS A 126 8.33 11.92 9.22
N THR A 127 7.37 11.58 10.07
CA THR A 127 6.55 10.39 9.90
C THR A 127 5.65 10.51 8.66
N THR A 128 5.07 11.69 8.39
CA THR A 128 4.29 11.93 7.17
C THR A 128 5.13 11.70 5.92
N MET A 129 6.36 12.23 5.88
CA MET A 129 7.25 12.07 4.73
C MET A 129 7.61 10.58 4.50
N ALA A 130 7.98 9.85 5.57
CA ALA A 130 8.28 8.43 5.50
C ALA A 130 7.06 7.61 5.02
N THR A 131 5.88 7.92 5.55
CA THR A 131 4.64 7.24 5.16
C THR A 131 4.23 7.61 3.73
N SER A 132 4.49 8.83 3.29
CA SER A 132 4.26 9.25 1.90
C SER A 132 5.12 8.44 0.92
N ALA A 133 6.40 8.19 1.27
CA ALA A 133 7.26 7.30 0.48
C ALA A 133 6.71 5.88 0.41
N ALA A 134 6.23 5.33 1.54
CA ALA A 134 5.61 4.02 1.60
C ALA A 134 4.35 3.92 0.73
N VAL A 135 3.47 4.91 0.80
CA VAL A 135 2.26 5.00 -0.02
C VAL A 135 2.61 5.10 -1.51
N ALA A 136 3.53 5.98 -1.88
CA ALA A 136 3.99 6.10 -3.26
C ALA A 136 4.56 4.78 -3.78
N LEU A 137 5.38 4.09 -2.99
CA LEU A 137 5.93 2.79 -3.34
C LEU A 137 4.83 1.75 -3.59
N ILE A 138 3.78 1.68 -2.76
CA ILE A 138 2.64 0.78 -2.95
C ILE A 138 1.86 1.14 -4.23
N LEU A 139 1.58 2.44 -4.45
CA LEU A 139 0.83 2.91 -5.61
C LEU A 139 1.56 2.60 -6.93
N LEU A 140 2.88 2.69 -6.95
CA LEU A 140 3.72 2.46 -8.12
C LEU A 140 4.11 0.99 -8.30
N SER A 141 3.98 0.18 -7.26
CA SER A 141 4.34 -1.24 -7.32
C SER A 141 3.37 -2.05 -8.18
N GLY A 142 3.95 -2.91 -9.02
CA GLY A 142 3.19 -3.95 -9.71
C GLY A 142 2.63 -4.97 -8.71
N ARG A 143 1.60 -5.72 -9.14
CA ARG A 143 0.90 -6.70 -8.30
C ARG A 143 1.86 -7.66 -7.58
N ARG A 144 2.91 -8.12 -8.28
CA ARG A 144 3.92 -9.05 -7.75
C ARG A 144 4.70 -8.50 -6.55
N TRP A 145 4.95 -7.19 -6.49
CA TRP A 145 5.83 -6.56 -5.51
C TRP A 145 5.07 -5.81 -4.39
N ARG A 146 3.75 -5.75 -4.49
CA ARG A 146 2.93 -4.86 -3.65
C ARG A 146 2.96 -5.23 -2.18
N ALA A 147 2.88 -6.54 -1.85
CA ALA A 147 2.99 -6.98 -0.46
C ALA A 147 4.37 -6.68 0.13
N LEU A 148 5.45 -6.90 -0.64
CA LEU A 148 6.80 -6.56 -0.19
C LEU A 148 6.95 -5.04 0.01
N SER A 149 6.41 -4.24 -0.90
CA SER A 149 6.38 -2.78 -0.77
C SER A 149 5.61 -2.32 0.47
N ALA A 150 4.51 -3.00 0.81
CA ALA A 150 3.75 -2.70 2.02
C ALA A 150 4.53 -3.03 3.29
N TRP A 151 5.23 -4.16 3.33
CA TRP A 151 6.08 -4.54 4.45
C TRP A 151 7.26 -3.58 4.63
N ALA A 152 7.99 -3.29 3.54
CA ALA A 152 9.09 -2.35 3.57
C ALA A 152 8.62 -0.94 3.96
N GLY A 153 7.49 -0.51 3.40
CA GLY A 153 6.88 0.78 3.70
C GLY A 153 6.38 0.87 5.15
N ALA A 154 5.70 -0.17 5.66
CA ALA A 154 5.25 -0.24 7.04
C ALA A 154 6.45 -0.17 8.01
N LEU A 155 7.46 -1.00 7.78
CA LEU A 155 8.67 -1.02 8.61
C LEU A 155 9.35 0.35 8.62
N PHE A 156 9.53 0.98 7.46
CA PHE A 156 10.17 2.30 7.35
C PHE A 156 9.35 3.40 8.05
N ALA A 157 8.04 3.46 7.80
CA ALA A 157 7.16 4.47 8.41
C ALA A 157 7.04 4.29 9.93
N ILE A 158 6.91 3.04 10.41
CA ILE A 158 6.86 2.70 11.83
C ILE A 158 8.20 3.02 12.51
N ALA A 159 9.32 2.63 11.92
CA ALA A 159 10.65 2.90 12.46
C ALA A 159 10.90 4.41 12.58
N MET A 160 10.51 5.20 11.56
CA MET A 160 10.60 6.65 11.60
C MET A 160 9.71 7.24 12.70
N GLY A 161 8.43 6.84 12.75
CA GLY A 161 7.50 7.31 13.78
C GLY A 161 7.96 6.95 15.19
N TYR A 162 8.40 5.70 15.39
CA TYR A 162 8.95 5.25 16.66
C TYR A 162 10.21 6.03 17.06
N SER A 163 11.09 6.35 16.11
CA SER A 163 12.29 7.14 16.38
C SER A 163 11.95 8.57 16.84
N THR A 164 10.93 9.20 16.26
CA THR A 164 10.49 10.54 16.71
C THR A 164 9.86 10.49 18.09
N LEU A 165 9.16 9.39 18.45
CA LEU A 165 8.62 9.14 19.77
C LEU A 165 9.74 8.88 20.80
N ALA A 166 10.69 8.00 20.48
CA ALA A 166 11.83 7.66 21.35
C ALA A 166 12.76 8.87 21.61
N CYS A 167 12.94 9.74 20.63
CA CYS A 167 13.68 11.00 20.77
C CYS A 167 12.85 12.11 21.41
N GLN A 168 11.60 11.86 21.77
CA GLN A 168 10.69 12.83 22.40
C GLN A 168 10.38 14.07 21.56
N TRP A 169 10.47 13.94 20.25
CA TRP A 169 10.13 15.03 19.31
C TRP A 169 8.64 15.13 19.06
N HIS A 170 7.94 14.01 19.15
CA HIS A 170 6.51 13.90 18.89
C HIS A 170 5.79 13.02 19.91
N ARG A 171 4.51 13.27 20.07
CA ARG A 171 3.60 12.47 20.90
C ARG A 171 3.04 11.29 20.10
N PRO A 172 2.51 10.25 20.76
CA PRO A 172 1.91 9.12 20.03
C PRO A 172 0.82 9.53 19.03
N SER A 173 -0.08 10.45 19.40
CA SER A 173 -1.13 10.92 18.48
C SER A 173 -0.57 11.63 17.24
N ASP A 174 0.51 12.40 17.38
CA ASP A 174 1.18 13.09 16.27
C ASP A 174 1.69 12.08 15.23
N VAL A 175 2.27 10.99 15.72
CA VAL A 175 2.82 9.92 14.89
C VAL A 175 1.70 9.14 14.21
N ILE A 176 0.65 8.77 14.96
CA ILE A 176 -0.49 8.02 14.42
C ILE A 176 -1.21 8.84 13.34
N ALA A 177 -1.48 10.12 13.60
CA ALA A 177 -2.08 11.00 12.60
C ALA A 177 -1.21 11.11 11.33
N ALA A 178 0.12 11.18 11.51
CA ALA A 178 1.07 11.26 10.40
C ALA A 178 1.15 9.96 9.56
N LEU A 179 0.81 8.80 10.13
CA LEU A 179 0.62 7.54 9.38
C LEU A 179 -0.68 7.59 8.55
N LEU A 180 -1.74 8.20 9.10
CA LEU A 180 -3.06 8.20 8.47
C LEU A 180 -3.18 9.23 7.34
N VAL A 181 -2.53 10.39 7.42
CA VAL A 181 -2.63 11.45 6.39
C VAL A 181 -2.22 10.93 4.99
N PRO A 182 -1.03 10.33 4.77
CA PRO A 182 -0.66 9.82 3.46
C PRO A 182 -1.53 8.65 3.00
N VAL A 183 -2.00 7.81 3.93
CA VAL A 183 -2.91 6.71 3.61
C VAL A 183 -4.27 7.23 3.13
N ALA A 184 -4.79 8.30 3.73
CA ALA A 184 -5.99 8.98 3.25
C ALA A 184 -5.83 9.46 1.81
N TRP A 185 -4.69 10.09 1.48
CA TRP A 185 -4.39 10.54 0.13
C TRP A 185 -4.17 9.37 -0.85
N GLY A 186 -3.51 8.29 -0.41
CA GLY A 186 -3.37 7.07 -1.20
C GLY A 186 -4.72 6.42 -1.50
N ALA A 187 -5.62 6.37 -0.54
CA ALA A 187 -6.99 5.89 -0.71
C ALA A 187 -7.80 6.83 -1.63
N LEU A 188 -7.60 8.14 -1.53
CA LEU A 188 -8.20 9.13 -2.42
C LEU A 188 -7.70 8.97 -3.85
N ALA A 189 -6.42 8.67 -4.06
CA ALA A 189 -5.87 8.36 -5.38
C ALA A 189 -6.56 7.15 -6.01
N VAL A 190 -6.86 6.12 -5.23
CA VAL A 190 -7.64 4.96 -5.69
C VAL A 190 -9.09 5.36 -6.01
N ALA A 191 -9.71 6.19 -5.17
CA ALA A 191 -11.06 6.73 -5.41
C ALA A 191 -11.11 7.58 -6.69
N GLY A 192 -10.08 8.39 -6.95
CA GLY A 192 -9.91 9.22 -8.14
C GLY A 192 -9.59 8.44 -9.41
N GLY A 193 -9.47 7.11 -9.32
CA GLY A 193 -9.30 6.25 -10.48
C GLY A 193 -7.85 6.01 -10.90
N ALA A 194 -6.89 6.03 -9.98
CA ALA A 194 -5.49 5.69 -10.26
C ALA A 194 -5.33 4.32 -10.94
N TRP A 195 -6.30 3.43 -10.75
CA TRP A 195 -6.36 2.07 -11.32
C TRP A 195 -7.37 1.91 -12.45
N ASP A 196 -8.08 2.96 -12.87
CA ASP A 196 -8.94 2.84 -14.03
C ASP A 196 -8.03 2.64 -15.25
N SER A 197 -8.29 1.60 -16.01
CA SER A 197 -7.68 1.45 -17.33
C SER A 197 -8.03 2.70 -18.10
N ALA A 198 -7.04 3.36 -18.70
CA ALA A 198 -7.34 4.28 -19.76
C ALA A 198 -8.17 3.46 -20.76
N SER A 199 -9.45 3.76 -20.86
CA SER A 199 -10.19 3.35 -22.03
C SER A 199 -9.38 3.93 -23.19
N TYR A 200 -8.70 3.07 -23.93
CA TYR A 200 -8.26 3.42 -25.26
C TYR A 200 -9.55 3.77 -25.99
N GLY A 201 -9.87 5.04 -26.00
CA GLY A 201 -10.81 5.64 -26.90
C GLY A 201 -10.14 5.67 -28.28
N GLY A 202 -10.02 4.53 -28.82
CA GLY A 202 -9.75 4.16 -30.17
C GLY A 202 -10.52 2.89 -30.36
N ALA A 203 -11.81 2.99 -30.72
CA ALA A 203 -12.39 1.96 -31.53
C ALA A 203 -11.37 1.74 -32.66
N PRO A 204 -10.97 0.48 -32.96
CA PRO A 204 -10.25 0.24 -34.21
C PRO A 204 -11.11 0.94 -35.28
N PRO A 205 -10.48 1.67 -36.21
CA PRO A 205 -11.25 2.23 -37.33
C PRO A 205 -12.07 1.06 -37.83
N ALA A 206 -13.39 1.25 -37.86
CA ALA A 206 -14.28 0.33 -38.52
C ALA A 206 -13.62 0.02 -39.84
N ALA A 207 -13.30 -1.24 -40.08
CA ALA A 207 -12.89 -1.66 -41.41
C ALA A 207 -14.02 -1.12 -42.30
N GLU A 208 -13.72 -0.13 -43.10
CA GLU A 208 -14.55 0.24 -44.22
C GLU A 208 -14.75 -1.08 -44.96
N GLU A 209 -15.93 -1.64 -44.83
CA GLU A 209 -16.43 -2.63 -45.76
C GLU A 209 -16.47 -1.90 -47.08
N ASP A 210 -15.39 -2.03 -47.83
CA ASP A 210 -15.34 -1.70 -49.24
C ASP A 210 -16.48 -2.49 -49.87
N GLY A 211 -17.56 -1.79 -50.11
CA GLY A 211 -18.70 -2.25 -50.85
C GLY A 211 -18.25 -2.56 -52.27
N ALA A 212 -17.73 -3.75 -52.46
CA ALA A 212 -17.59 -4.32 -53.80
C ALA A 212 -19.00 -4.66 -54.28
N GLU A 213 -19.57 -3.69 -55.00
CA GLU A 213 -20.68 -3.94 -55.93
C GLU A 213 -20.32 -5.15 -56.78
N ARG A 214 -21.08 -6.23 -56.63
CA ARG A 214 -21.10 -7.34 -57.59
C ARG A 214 -21.97 -6.90 -58.76
N ASP A 215 -21.31 -6.40 -59.80
CA ASP A 215 -21.92 -6.43 -61.12
C ASP A 215 -22.00 -7.85 -61.62
N GLU A 216 -23.22 -8.33 -61.73
CA GLU A 216 -23.59 -9.50 -62.55
C GLU A 216 -23.48 -9.07 -63.99
N ASP A 217 -22.54 -9.65 -64.73
CA ASP A 217 -22.79 -9.92 -66.15
C ASP A 217 -21.93 -11.12 -66.61
N HIS A 218 -22.66 -12.11 -67.18
CA HIS A 218 -22.24 -13.26 -67.89
C HIS A 218 -22.11 -12.86 -69.36
N PRO A 219 -21.42 -13.50 -70.33
CA PRO A 219 -21.34 -14.97 -70.57
C PRO A 219 -20.07 -15.50 -71.28
N ASP A 220 -20.00 -16.81 -71.26
CA ASP A 220 -19.56 -17.75 -72.35
C ASP A 220 -18.09 -17.95 -72.70
N ALA A 221 -17.81 -19.20 -72.68
CA ALA A 221 -17.07 -20.04 -73.64
C ALA A 221 -15.56 -20.26 -73.47
N ASP A 222 -15.30 -21.48 -73.40
CA ASP A 222 -14.40 -22.32 -74.18
C ASP A 222 -13.30 -23.10 -73.48
N GLU A 223 -13.45 -24.36 -73.68
CA GLU A 223 -12.61 -25.53 -73.58
C GLU A 223 -11.09 -25.33 -73.77
N ALA A 224 -10.29 -25.95 -72.89
CA ALA A 224 -9.01 -26.53 -73.33
C ALA A 224 -8.57 -27.64 -72.36
N GLU A 225 -8.34 -28.81 -72.92
CA GLU A 225 -7.84 -30.07 -72.37
C GLU A 225 -6.39 -30.01 -71.86
N GLY A 226 -6.11 -30.81 -70.79
CA GLY A 226 -5.00 -31.68 -70.54
C GLY A 226 -3.68 -31.12 -70.08
N PRO A 227 -2.74 -31.92 -69.60
CA PRO A 227 -2.73 -33.42 -69.47
C PRO A 227 -2.35 -33.91 -68.07
N GLU A 228 -2.51 -35.22 -67.93
CA GLU A 228 -2.21 -36.12 -66.80
C GLU A 228 -0.78 -36.05 -66.27
N GLY A 229 -0.60 -36.06 -64.93
CA GLY A 229 0.64 -36.24 -64.20
C GLY A 229 0.57 -37.55 -63.36
N PRO A 230 1.69 -38.21 -63.06
CA PRO A 230 1.78 -39.64 -62.86
C PRO A 230 1.41 -40.11 -61.45
N LYS A 231 0.92 -41.34 -61.44
CA LYS A 231 0.49 -42.17 -60.29
C LYS A 231 1.62 -42.41 -59.32
N ARG A 232 1.30 -42.36 -58.06
CA ARG A 232 2.11 -42.72 -56.88
C ARG A 232 2.04 -44.28 -56.71
N PRO A 233 3.15 -44.93 -56.43
CA PRO A 233 3.12 -46.38 -56.17
C PRO A 233 2.65 -46.71 -54.76
N GLU A 234 1.87 -47.77 -54.64
CA GLU A 234 1.44 -48.43 -53.41
C GLU A 234 2.64 -49.10 -52.72
N SER A 235 2.71 -48.95 -51.38
CA SER A 235 3.66 -49.65 -50.51
C SER A 235 2.93 -50.75 -49.73
N PRO A 236 3.55 -51.92 -49.51
CA PRO A 236 2.89 -53.07 -48.90
C PRO A 236 2.84 -53.03 -47.39
N GLU A 237 1.83 -53.62 -46.83
CA GLU A 237 1.62 -53.95 -45.42
C GLU A 237 2.78 -54.77 -44.84
N GLY A 238 3.25 -54.34 -43.64
CA GLY A 238 4.18 -55.14 -42.85
C GLY A 238 3.86 -54.92 -41.37
N ALA A 239 3.39 -55.94 -40.72
CA ALA A 239 3.06 -56.07 -39.30
C ALA A 239 4.29 -55.89 -38.43
N GLY A 240 4.13 -55.17 -37.31
CA GLY A 240 5.18 -55.03 -36.27
C GLY A 240 4.79 -54.18 -35.10
N GLY A 241 4.28 -54.81 -34.02
CA GLY A 241 4.67 -54.58 -32.63
C GLY A 241 4.29 -53.30 -31.93
N ASP A 242 3.20 -53.36 -31.29
CA ASP A 242 2.75 -52.75 -30.02
C ASP A 242 3.87 -52.54 -28.97
N SER A 243 4.58 -51.42 -29.00
CA SER A 243 5.45 -51.00 -27.87
C SER A 243 5.72 -49.49 -27.79
N THR A 244 5.12 -48.66 -28.65
CA THR A 244 5.30 -47.19 -28.62
C THR A 244 4.21 -46.45 -27.84
N ALA A 245 3.06 -47.10 -27.56
CA ALA A 245 1.96 -46.48 -26.83
C ALA A 245 2.29 -46.21 -25.34
N SER A 246 3.09 -47.09 -24.73
CA SER A 246 3.44 -46.94 -23.30
C SER A 246 4.46 -45.82 -23.02
N THR A 247 5.32 -45.50 -23.97
CA THR A 247 6.34 -44.45 -23.83
C THR A 247 5.75 -43.06 -24.05
N GLU A 248 4.82 -42.90 -24.98
CA GLU A 248 4.11 -41.65 -25.21
C GLU A 248 3.13 -41.30 -24.10
N GLU A 249 2.50 -42.31 -23.47
CA GLU A 249 1.59 -42.09 -22.34
C GLU A 249 2.34 -41.76 -21.05
N ALA A 250 3.53 -42.35 -20.86
CA ALA A 250 4.46 -41.97 -19.76
C ALA A 250 5.02 -40.57 -19.96
N ASP A 251 5.34 -40.17 -21.18
CA ASP A 251 5.85 -38.82 -21.47
C ASP A 251 4.74 -37.76 -21.34
N ARG A 252 3.49 -38.07 -21.73
CA ARG A 252 2.31 -37.23 -21.49
C ARG A 252 1.94 -37.12 -20.00
N ALA A 253 2.22 -38.16 -19.19
CA ALA A 253 2.01 -38.12 -17.74
C ALA A 253 3.10 -37.30 -17.04
N LEU A 254 4.35 -37.34 -17.52
CA LEU A 254 5.43 -36.49 -16.97
C LEU A 254 5.20 -35.00 -17.27
N HIS A 255 4.59 -34.66 -18.42
CA HIS A 255 4.23 -33.28 -18.75
C HIS A 255 2.93 -32.79 -18.09
N ARG A 256 2.18 -33.66 -17.40
CA ARG A 256 1.01 -33.35 -16.57
C ARG A 256 1.29 -33.19 -15.10
N ALA A 257 2.56 -33.08 -14.67
CA ALA A 257 2.84 -32.59 -13.33
C ALA A 257 2.21 -31.18 -13.21
N PRO A 258 1.41 -30.91 -12.16
CA PRO A 258 0.80 -29.61 -11.99
C PRO A 258 1.92 -28.60 -11.72
N THR A 259 2.45 -28.04 -12.79
CA THR A 259 3.28 -26.83 -12.70
C THR A 259 2.37 -25.77 -12.16
N THR A 260 2.42 -25.59 -10.82
CA THR A 260 1.75 -24.48 -10.15
C THR A 260 2.25 -23.23 -10.85
N SER A 261 1.39 -22.63 -11.68
CA SER A 261 1.78 -21.47 -12.48
C SER A 261 2.44 -20.45 -11.58
N PRO A 262 3.59 -19.87 -11.94
CA PRO A 262 4.29 -18.88 -11.11
C PRO A 262 3.38 -17.70 -10.71
N ALA A 263 2.32 -17.43 -11.46
CA ALA A 263 1.27 -16.49 -11.14
C ALA A 263 0.45 -16.88 -9.89
N ILE A 264 0.12 -18.18 -9.72
CA ILE A 264 -0.66 -18.66 -8.56
C ILE A 264 0.19 -18.61 -7.28
N LEU A 265 1.48 -18.97 -7.37
CA LEU A 265 2.40 -18.82 -6.23
C LEU A 265 2.53 -17.36 -5.79
N SER A 266 2.66 -16.43 -6.74
CA SER A 266 2.78 -15.01 -6.44
C SER A 266 1.53 -14.44 -5.75
N LEU A 267 0.33 -14.89 -6.12
CA LEU A 267 -0.94 -14.48 -5.51
C LEU A 267 -1.10 -15.01 -4.08
N ARG A 268 -0.71 -16.27 -3.84
CA ARG A 268 -0.74 -16.87 -2.50
C ARG A 268 0.23 -16.13 -1.57
N THR A 269 1.46 -15.88 -2.00
CA THR A 269 2.47 -15.16 -1.21
C THR A 269 2.01 -13.75 -0.84
N GLN A 270 1.35 -13.04 -1.76
CA GLN A 270 0.80 -11.71 -1.47
C GLN A 270 -0.33 -11.73 -0.44
N ARG A 271 -1.26 -12.69 -0.57
CA ARG A 271 -2.35 -12.83 0.39
C ARG A 271 -1.83 -13.18 1.78
N ILE A 272 -0.86 -14.08 1.87
CA ILE A 272 -0.21 -14.44 3.14
C ILE A 272 0.52 -13.23 3.72
N GLY A 273 1.33 -12.51 2.91
CA GLY A 273 2.03 -11.31 3.37
C GLY A 273 1.08 -10.24 3.90
N ASN A 274 -0.03 -9.99 3.21
CA ASN A 274 -1.02 -9.02 3.66
C ASN A 274 -1.79 -9.50 4.90
N ALA A 275 -2.11 -10.79 5.00
CA ALA A 275 -2.74 -11.37 6.19
C ALA A 275 -1.84 -11.28 7.42
N LEU A 276 -0.53 -11.57 7.28
CA LEU A 276 0.44 -11.44 8.36
C LEU A 276 0.57 -9.98 8.82
N LEU A 277 0.60 -9.02 7.89
CA LEU A 277 0.64 -7.60 8.23
C LEU A 277 -0.63 -7.17 8.97
N THR A 278 -1.80 -7.68 8.55
CA THR A 278 -3.08 -7.42 9.22
C THR A 278 -3.11 -8.04 10.62
N LEU A 279 -2.65 -9.28 10.79
CA LEU A 279 -2.60 -9.96 12.09
C LEU A 279 -1.65 -9.26 13.06
N LEU A 280 -0.45 -8.87 12.59
CA LEU A 280 0.49 -8.10 13.40
C LEU A 280 -0.12 -6.76 13.82
N GLY A 281 -0.76 -6.06 12.88
CA GLY A 281 -1.42 -4.80 13.14
C GLY A 281 -2.58 -4.93 14.13
N ALA A 282 -3.45 -5.93 13.96
CA ALA A 282 -4.57 -6.19 14.85
C ALA A 282 -4.11 -6.60 16.26
N GLY A 283 -3.10 -7.47 16.36
CA GLY A 283 -2.50 -7.87 17.64
C GLY A 283 -1.89 -6.66 18.38
N SER A 284 -1.15 -5.81 17.67
CA SER A 284 -0.58 -4.58 18.25
C SER A 284 -1.67 -3.60 18.69
N MET A 285 -2.75 -3.45 17.92
CA MET A 285 -3.91 -2.63 18.32
C MET A 285 -4.63 -3.17 19.54
N LEU A 286 -4.76 -4.49 19.66
CA LEU A 286 -5.33 -5.13 20.86
C LEU A 286 -4.49 -4.77 22.10
N VAL A 287 -3.16 -4.93 22.01
CA VAL A 287 -2.24 -4.55 23.09
C VAL A 287 -2.36 -3.07 23.43
N ALA A 288 -2.39 -2.20 22.41
CA ALA A 288 -2.55 -0.76 22.60
C ALA A 288 -3.88 -0.43 23.29
N THR A 289 -4.96 -1.09 22.91
CA THR A 289 -6.29 -0.87 23.49
C THR A 289 -6.33 -1.31 24.96
N VAL A 290 -5.85 -2.50 25.27
CA VAL A 290 -5.85 -3.02 26.66
C VAL A 290 -5.00 -2.14 27.56
N LEU A 291 -3.77 -1.84 27.15
CA LEU A 291 -2.87 -0.96 27.91
C LEU A 291 -3.43 0.46 27.98
N GLY A 292 -4.02 0.97 26.88
CA GLY A 292 -4.58 2.31 26.81
C GLY A 292 -5.76 2.47 27.79
N ILE A 293 -6.67 1.52 27.85
CA ILE A 293 -7.77 1.51 28.85
C ILE A 293 -7.20 1.50 30.26
N TRP A 294 -6.21 0.64 30.50
CA TRP A 294 -5.56 0.54 31.82
C TRP A 294 -4.88 1.86 32.23
N VAL A 295 -4.16 2.51 31.33
CA VAL A 295 -3.54 3.82 31.55
C VAL A 295 -4.59 4.91 31.78
N TRP A 296 -5.62 4.92 30.92
CA TRP A 296 -6.69 5.92 30.98
C TRP A 296 -7.42 5.90 32.32
N THR A 297 -7.65 4.72 32.90
CA THR A 297 -8.29 4.60 34.21
C THR A 297 -7.39 5.01 35.38
N ARG A 298 -6.07 5.11 35.16
CA ARG A 298 -5.06 5.50 36.16
C ARG A 298 -4.39 6.85 35.84
N ALA A 299 -5.09 7.71 35.15
CA ALA A 299 -4.55 9.03 34.77
C ALA A 299 -4.12 9.87 35.98
N ASP A 300 -4.63 9.62 37.17
CA ASP A 300 -4.25 10.30 38.40
C ASP A 300 -2.94 9.75 39.02
N GLU A 301 -2.47 8.56 38.61
CA GLU A 301 -1.26 7.89 39.07
C GLU A 301 -0.07 8.04 38.11
N LEU A 302 -0.10 9.01 37.19
CA LEU A 302 0.89 9.10 36.08
C LEU A 302 2.32 9.45 36.49
N VAL A 303 2.59 9.58 37.79
CA VAL A 303 3.96 9.71 38.33
C VAL A 303 4.63 8.33 38.52
N ALA A 304 3.84 7.27 38.65
CA ALA A 304 4.37 5.92 38.87
C ALA A 304 5.10 5.42 37.62
N ARG A 305 6.36 4.97 37.77
CA ARG A 305 7.22 4.49 36.68
C ARG A 305 6.56 3.43 35.80
N ARG A 306 5.76 2.51 36.37
CA ARG A 306 4.99 1.49 35.65
C ARG A 306 3.94 2.09 34.74
N VAL A 307 3.26 3.17 35.19
CA VAL A 307 2.20 3.83 34.39
C VAL A 307 2.81 4.66 33.27
N LEU A 308 3.91 5.34 33.52
CA LEU A 308 4.68 6.06 32.50
C LEU A 308 5.15 5.10 31.39
N PHE A 309 5.74 3.96 31.76
CA PHE A 309 6.19 2.98 30.80
C PHE A 309 5.03 2.36 30.02
N ALA A 310 3.91 2.05 30.69
CA ALA A 310 2.71 1.52 30.03
C ALA A 310 2.11 2.54 29.05
N SER A 311 2.11 3.83 29.38
CA SER A 311 1.67 4.91 28.48
C SER A 311 2.53 4.96 27.20
N TYR A 312 3.85 4.87 27.36
CA TYR A 312 4.78 4.77 26.23
C TYR A 312 4.56 3.51 25.39
N ALA A 313 4.44 2.35 26.04
CA ALA A 313 4.20 1.07 25.37
C ALA A 313 2.85 1.06 24.61
N THR A 314 1.81 1.71 25.16
CA THR A 314 0.53 1.93 24.47
C THR A 314 0.73 2.69 23.18
N GLY A 315 1.45 3.83 23.25
CA GLY A 315 1.74 4.65 22.07
C GLY A 315 2.55 3.90 21.02
N ALA A 316 3.60 3.19 21.45
CA ALA A 316 4.43 2.39 20.55
C ALA A 316 3.65 1.26 19.88
N ALA A 317 2.83 0.53 20.63
CA ALA A 317 1.96 -0.53 20.09
C ALA A 317 0.91 0.03 19.11
N ALA A 318 0.33 1.21 19.42
CA ALA A 318 -0.61 1.87 18.51
C ALA A 318 0.05 2.32 17.20
N VAL A 319 1.28 2.83 17.25
CA VAL A 319 2.06 3.20 16.05
C VAL A 319 2.30 1.98 15.16
N VAL A 320 2.73 0.84 15.74
CA VAL A 320 2.90 -0.42 15.01
C VAL A 320 1.57 -0.89 14.43
N GLY A 321 0.52 -0.89 15.27
CA GLY A 321 -0.81 -1.36 14.89
C GLY A 321 -1.39 -0.58 13.72
N VAL A 322 -1.42 0.74 13.83
CA VAL A 322 -1.96 1.62 12.78
C VAL A 322 -1.08 1.56 11.52
N GLY A 323 0.25 1.57 11.66
CA GLY A 323 1.16 1.48 10.52
C GLY A 323 0.94 0.20 9.70
N CYS A 324 0.86 -0.96 10.35
CA CYS A 324 0.60 -2.23 9.69
C CYS A 324 -0.79 -2.29 9.06
N LEU A 325 -1.85 -1.92 9.80
CA LEU A 325 -3.24 -1.97 9.32
C LEU A 325 -3.47 -1.00 8.17
N ALA A 326 -2.91 0.20 8.22
CA ALA A 326 -3.06 1.20 7.18
C ALA A 326 -2.41 0.74 5.86
N MET A 327 -1.20 0.15 5.91
CA MET A 327 -0.55 -0.40 4.73
C MET A 327 -1.29 -1.64 4.19
N ALA A 328 -1.75 -2.53 5.07
CA ALA A 328 -2.54 -3.69 4.69
C ALA A 328 -3.88 -3.30 4.02
N ALA A 329 -4.56 -2.28 4.56
CA ALA A 329 -5.80 -1.75 3.99
C ALA A 329 -5.57 -1.17 2.59
N LEU A 330 -4.49 -0.40 2.40
CA LEU A 330 -4.14 0.17 1.10
C LEU A 330 -3.83 -0.92 0.06
N VAL A 331 -3.09 -1.97 0.45
CA VAL A 331 -2.83 -3.13 -0.43
C VAL A 331 -4.13 -3.85 -0.78
N SER A 332 -4.97 -4.15 0.21
CA SER A 332 -6.26 -4.82 -0.01
C SER A 332 -7.15 -4.02 -0.96
N LEU A 333 -7.14 -2.69 -0.83
CA LEU A 333 -7.88 -1.79 -1.71
C LEU A 333 -7.40 -1.87 -3.16
N THR A 334 -6.07 -1.94 -3.37
CA THR A 334 -5.46 -1.97 -4.70
C THR A 334 -5.55 -3.36 -5.36
N ASP A 335 -5.53 -4.46 -4.60
CA ASP A 335 -5.62 -5.82 -5.12
C ASP A 335 -7.03 -6.17 -5.61
N TRP A 336 -8.05 -5.65 -4.95
CA TRP A 336 -9.43 -5.89 -5.33
C TRP A 336 -9.78 -5.31 -6.70
N GLY A 337 -9.15 -4.21 -7.11
CA GLY A 337 -9.30 -3.62 -8.44
C GLY A 337 -8.74 -4.49 -9.56
N ALA A 338 -7.59 -5.10 -9.33
CA ALA A 338 -6.94 -5.97 -10.31
C ALA A 338 -7.74 -7.26 -10.59
N ALA A 339 -8.35 -7.85 -9.55
CA ALA A 339 -9.13 -9.08 -9.68
C ALA A 339 -10.45 -8.93 -10.46
N ARG A 340 -11.00 -7.72 -10.57
CA ARG A 340 -12.21 -7.47 -11.37
C ARG A 340 -11.93 -7.38 -12.87
N HIS A 341 -10.78 -6.85 -13.27
CA HIS A 341 -10.40 -6.76 -14.68
C HIS A 341 -10.10 -8.12 -15.33
N GLU A 342 -9.73 -9.12 -14.51
CA GLU A 342 -9.49 -10.49 -15.00
C GLU A 342 -10.79 -11.32 -15.17
N ARG A 343 -11.94 -10.83 -14.70
CA ARG A 343 -13.23 -11.57 -14.74
C ARG A 343 -14.24 -11.00 -15.73
N LEU A 344 -13.91 -9.93 -16.41
CA LEU A 344 -14.75 -9.43 -17.50
C LEU A 344 -14.22 -10.04 -18.80
N PRO A 345 -15.07 -10.80 -19.54
CA PRO A 345 -14.71 -11.41 -20.82
C PRO A 345 -14.35 -10.37 -21.86
#